data_ac9ad4d650fbdfca3cec709b7d9d5ebc
#
_entry.id   ac9ad4d650fbdfca3cec709b7d9d5ebc
#
_cell.length_a   1.000
_cell.length_b   1.000
_cell.length_c   1.000
_cell.angle_alpha   90.00
_cell.angle_beta   90.00
_cell.angle_gamma   90.00
#
_symmetry.space_group_name_H-M   'P 1'
#
loop_
_entity.id
_entity.type
_entity.pdbx_description
1 polymer ?
#
loop_
_entity_poly.entity_id
_entity_poly.type
_entity_poly.pdbx_seq_one_letter_code
_entity_poly.pdbx_strand_id
1 'polypeptide(L)'
;MSKKPENAKNWKAATLGVHGKDRMKHAHFSVTTPIVQTSNYYFENTAAVYEFMKAKKEGRMIREHEYGRYGNPTQQECERKLAAIEGAERAILFSTGMSAVILTLMTYMKPDGHIIFTSDCYRQTRDFANNTLAKFGIEVSMVEPNAKAIEKAIRPNTNIIFTESPTNPYLRVLDLVSIVKVAKKHKIMTIIDATFATPYNLKPLDMGIDLVIHSATKYFGGHNDLMAGVTMGKHDLLNDLYRMQRMIGAMPGPLTCFLLERGLKT
;
A
#
# COMPACT_ATOMS: atom_id res chain seq x y z
N MET A 1 26.73 -8.48 -4.65
CA MET A 1 25.82 -8.79 -3.52
C MET A 1 26.27 -7.97 -2.33
N SER A 2 25.56 -6.91 -1.93
CA SER A 2 25.87 -6.17 -0.70
C SER A 2 25.40 -7.02 0.47
N LYS A 3 26.30 -7.28 1.44
CA LYS A 3 25.94 -7.95 2.69
C LYS A 3 24.80 -7.16 3.35
N LYS A 4 23.69 -7.83 3.68
CA LYS A 4 22.62 -7.24 4.50
C LYS A 4 23.27 -6.76 5.81
N PRO A 5 23.01 -5.53 6.26
CA PRO A 5 23.49 -5.13 7.58
C PRO A 5 22.86 -6.08 8.62
N GLU A 6 23.68 -6.81 9.34
CA GLU A 6 23.28 -7.83 10.33
C GLU A 6 22.30 -7.30 11.40
N ASN A 7 22.17 -5.98 11.54
CA ASN A 7 21.43 -5.31 12.62
C ASN A 7 20.13 -4.61 12.19
N ALA A 8 19.71 -4.68 10.92
CA ALA A 8 18.52 -3.95 10.46
C ALA A 8 17.19 -4.39 11.15
N LYS A 9 17.15 -5.58 11.72
CA LYS A 9 15.98 -6.09 12.47
C LYS A 9 15.66 -5.27 13.72
N ASN A 10 16.62 -4.55 14.28
CA ASN A 10 16.48 -3.80 15.54
C ASN A 10 16.43 -2.28 15.33
N TRP A 11 16.34 -1.81 14.10
CA TRP A 11 16.29 -0.37 13.84
C TRP A 11 14.93 0.21 14.19
N LYS A 12 14.94 1.36 14.87
CA LYS A 12 13.72 2.12 15.18
C LYS A 12 13.18 2.83 13.93
N ALA A 13 11.91 3.23 13.97
CA ALA A 13 11.22 3.88 12.86
C ALA A 13 12.00 5.05 12.25
N ALA A 14 12.60 5.92 13.06
CA ALA A 14 13.42 7.04 12.59
C ALA A 14 14.63 6.59 11.75
N THR A 15 15.34 5.54 12.17
CA THR A 15 16.45 4.97 11.41
C THR A 15 15.97 4.30 10.12
N LEU A 16 14.84 3.59 10.18
CA LEU A 16 14.23 2.96 9.01
C LEU A 16 13.72 4.01 8.00
N GLY A 17 13.20 5.15 8.46
CA GLY A 17 12.77 6.26 7.60
C GLY A 17 13.92 6.88 6.79
N VAL A 18 15.12 6.91 7.38
CA VAL A 18 16.31 7.43 6.70
C VAL A 18 16.92 6.38 5.76
N HIS A 19 17.10 5.15 6.22
CA HIS A 19 17.92 4.14 5.54
C HIS A 19 17.14 3.02 4.87
N GLY A 20 15.87 2.77 5.26
CA GLY A 20 15.15 1.54 4.90
C GLY A 20 15.82 0.32 5.55
N LYS A 21 15.43 -0.89 5.14
CA LYS A 21 16.06 -2.14 5.61
C LYS A 21 17.38 -2.45 4.91
N ASP A 22 17.53 -2.00 3.67
CA ASP A 22 18.68 -2.26 2.81
C ASP A 22 19.10 -0.97 2.11
N ARG A 23 20.40 -0.77 1.94
CA ARG A 23 20.92 0.42 1.25
C ARG A 23 20.93 0.19 -0.25
N MET A 24 20.14 0.96 -1.00
CA MET A 24 20.25 0.97 -2.46
C MET A 24 21.54 1.69 -2.92
N LYS A 25 22.12 1.19 -4.00
CA LYS A 25 23.20 1.91 -4.70
C LYS A 25 22.54 2.93 -5.63
N HIS A 26 22.65 4.19 -5.27
CA HIS A 26 22.19 5.27 -6.14
C HIS A 26 23.15 5.51 -7.29
N ALA A 27 22.64 6.01 -8.42
CA ALA A 27 23.46 6.52 -9.50
C ALA A 27 24.45 7.57 -8.95
N HIS A 28 25.68 7.54 -9.46
CA HIS A 28 26.74 8.44 -9.03
C HIS A 28 27.08 8.42 -7.53
N PHE A 29 26.70 7.34 -6.82
CA PHE A 29 26.92 7.19 -5.38
C PHE A 29 26.34 8.33 -4.53
N SER A 30 25.27 8.98 -5.02
CA SER A 30 24.61 10.06 -4.29
C SER A 30 24.08 9.56 -2.93
N VAL A 31 24.19 10.41 -1.90
CA VAL A 31 23.63 10.14 -0.57
C VAL A 31 22.12 10.30 -0.59
N THR A 32 21.62 11.31 -1.30
CA THR A 32 20.20 11.58 -1.50
C THR A 32 19.69 10.75 -2.68
N THR A 33 18.48 10.21 -2.57
CA THR A 33 17.82 9.49 -3.66
C THR A 33 17.69 10.38 -4.89
N PRO A 34 18.22 9.99 -6.07
CA PRO A 34 18.05 10.77 -7.30
C PRO A 34 16.59 10.83 -7.74
N ILE A 35 16.16 11.99 -8.26
CA ILE A 35 14.85 12.12 -8.90
C ILE A 35 14.99 11.69 -10.36
N VAL A 36 14.48 10.51 -10.69
CA VAL A 36 14.49 9.98 -12.06
C VAL A 36 13.22 10.40 -12.78
N GLN A 37 13.24 11.62 -13.34
CA GLN A 37 12.09 12.23 -14.03
C GLN A 37 12.07 11.79 -15.51
N THR A 38 11.62 10.56 -15.76
CA THR A 38 11.49 10.03 -17.11
C THR A 38 10.24 9.17 -17.27
N SER A 39 9.67 9.15 -18.48
CA SER A 39 8.58 8.25 -18.85
C SER A 39 9.10 6.93 -19.46
N ASN A 40 10.24 6.96 -20.13
CA ASN A 40 10.80 5.80 -20.83
C ASN A 40 12.26 5.58 -20.44
N TYR A 41 12.70 4.34 -20.58
CA TYR A 41 14.08 3.92 -20.38
C TYR A 41 14.61 3.32 -21.67
N TYR A 42 15.73 3.82 -22.17
CA TYR A 42 16.32 3.32 -23.41
C TYR A 42 17.00 1.97 -23.21
N PHE A 43 17.08 1.21 -24.28
CA PHE A 43 17.90 -0.01 -24.37
C PHE A 43 19.16 0.32 -25.19
N GLU A 44 20.26 -0.33 -24.85
CA GLU A 44 21.55 -0.07 -25.51
C GLU A 44 21.50 -0.36 -27.03
N ASN A 45 20.76 -1.40 -27.42
CA ASN A 45 20.60 -1.81 -28.80
C ASN A 45 19.37 -2.70 -28.99
N THR A 46 19.04 -3.04 -30.25
CA THR A 46 17.90 -3.90 -30.59
C THR A 46 18.01 -5.31 -30.01
N ALA A 47 19.22 -5.86 -29.90
CA ALA A 47 19.42 -7.18 -29.29
C ALA A 47 19.01 -7.19 -27.82
N ALA A 48 19.33 -6.12 -27.07
CA ALA A 48 18.91 -5.95 -25.67
C ALA A 48 17.37 -5.89 -25.54
N VAL A 49 16.67 -5.23 -26.49
CA VAL A 49 15.19 -5.23 -26.54
C VAL A 49 14.65 -6.64 -26.76
N TYR A 50 15.22 -7.37 -27.71
CA TYR A 50 14.82 -8.74 -28.03
C TYR A 50 14.98 -9.68 -26.83
N GLU A 51 16.14 -9.66 -26.17
CA GLU A 51 16.40 -10.46 -24.97
C GLU A 51 15.46 -10.09 -23.81
N PHE A 52 15.18 -8.80 -23.64
CA PHE A 52 14.22 -8.35 -22.64
C PHE A 52 12.80 -8.90 -22.91
N MET A 53 12.32 -8.79 -24.14
CA MET A 53 10.99 -9.28 -24.51
C MET A 53 10.89 -10.81 -24.39
N LYS A 54 11.95 -11.54 -24.75
CA LYS A 54 12.06 -12.99 -24.58
C LYS A 54 12.00 -13.37 -23.10
N ALA A 55 12.83 -12.75 -22.26
CA ALA A 55 12.85 -12.99 -20.82
C ALA A 55 11.48 -12.69 -20.17
N LYS A 56 10.82 -11.60 -20.58
CA LYS A 56 9.49 -11.24 -20.11
C LYS A 56 8.43 -12.29 -20.45
N LYS A 57 8.48 -12.85 -21.67
CA LYS A 57 7.61 -13.95 -22.10
C LYS A 57 7.84 -15.24 -21.30
N GLU A 58 9.08 -15.47 -20.89
CA GLU A 58 9.50 -16.62 -20.07
C GLU A 58 9.29 -16.38 -18.55
N GLY A 59 8.71 -15.25 -18.15
CA GLY A 59 8.51 -14.88 -16.73
C GLY A 59 9.80 -14.52 -15.99
N ARG A 60 10.91 -14.29 -16.69
CA ARG A 60 12.20 -13.90 -16.12
C ARG A 60 12.34 -12.38 -16.08
N MET A 61 12.81 -11.85 -14.98
CA MET A 61 13.10 -10.42 -14.83
C MET A 61 14.60 -10.19 -15.04
N ILE A 62 15.00 -9.61 -16.17
CA ILE A 62 16.38 -9.21 -16.47
C ILE A 62 16.60 -7.71 -16.38
N ARG A 63 15.52 -6.93 -16.28
CA ARG A 63 15.55 -5.48 -16.15
C ARG A 63 14.29 -4.99 -15.42
N GLU A 64 14.46 -4.06 -14.49
CA GLU A 64 13.36 -3.55 -13.67
C GLU A 64 12.58 -2.41 -14.31
N HIS A 65 13.25 -1.58 -15.14
CA HIS A 65 12.67 -0.36 -15.69
C HIS A 65 12.64 -0.38 -17.22
N GLU A 66 11.44 -0.28 -17.79
CA GLU A 66 11.20 -0.15 -19.24
C GLU A 66 10.36 1.09 -19.56
N TYR A 67 9.41 1.38 -18.68
CA TYR A 67 8.45 2.47 -18.81
C TYR A 67 8.02 2.95 -17.42
N GLY A 68 7.95 4.27 -17.21
CA GLY A 68 7.75 4.86 -15.90
C GLY A 68 6.49 4.38 -15.16
N ARG A 69 5.42 4.04 -15.90
CA ARG A 69 4.22 3.44 -15.31
C ARG A 69 4.45 2.04 -14.74
N TYR A 70 5.46 1.33 -15.22
CA TYR A 70 5.79 -0.04 -14.77
C TYR A 70 6.87 -0.08 -13.67
N GLY A 71 7.44 1.05 -13.34
CA GLY A 71 8.43 1.20 -12.29
C GLY A 71 9.31 2.43 -12.48
N ASN A 72 9.67 3.04 -11.36
CA ASN A 72 10.58 4.18 -11.32
C ASN A 72 11.50 4.04 -10.11
N PRO A 73 12.83 4.23 -10.25
CA PRO A 73 13.77 4.06 -9.15
C PRO A 73 13.47 4.91 -7.92
N THR A 74 13.03 6.17 -8.12
CA THR A 74 12.68 7.08 -7.02
C THR A 74 11.44 6.59 -6.28
N GLN A 75 10.42 6.09 -7.00
CA GLN A 75 9.24 5.50 -6.40
C GLN A 75 9.58 4.23 -5.61
N GLN A 76 10.37 3.33 -6.19
CA GLN A 76 10.76 2.07 -5.55
C GLN A 76 11.54 2.29 -4.26
N GLU A 77 12.44 3.29 -4.23
CA GLU A 77 13.18 3.62 -3.01
C GLU A 77 12.23 4.12 -1.91
N CYS A 78 11.26 4.97 -2.25
CA CYS A 78 10.26 5.43 -1.32
C CYS A 78 9.38 4.27 -0.81
N GLU A 79 8.89 3.39 -1.70
CA GLU A 79 8.12 2.19 -1.35
C GLU A 79 8.87 1.27 -0.40
N ARG A 80 10.17 1.07 -0.65
CA ARG A 80 11.05 0.25 0.19
C ARG A 80 11.16 0.80 1.62
N LYS A 81 11.27 2.12 1.79
CA LYS A 81 11.33 2.78 3.10
C LYS A 81 9.99 2.71 3.83
N LEU A 82 8.89 2.95 3.14
CA LEU A 82 7.54 2.82 3.69
C LEU A 82 7.27 1.40 4.19
N ALA A 83 7.58 0.38 3.38
CA ALA A 83 7.46 -1.01 3.80
C ALA A 83 8.32 -1.33 5.03
N ALA A 84 9.54 -0.76 5.10
CA ALA A 84 10.43 -0.95 6.25
C ALA A 84 9.85 -0.37 7.54
N ILE A 85 9.30 0.84 7.48
CA ILE A 85 8.71 1.53 8.64
C ILE A 85 7.47 0.79 9.13
N GLU A 86 6.59 0.33 8.22
CA GLU A 86 5.37 -0.42 8.55
C GLU A 86 5.67 -1.84 9.07
N GLY A 87 6.81 -2.40 8.70
CA GLY A 87 7.11 -3.81 8.93
C GLY A 87 6.57 -4.74 7.84
N ALA A 88 6.13 -4.17 6.71
CA ALA A 88 5.61 -4.90 5.57
C ALA A 88 6.73 -5.55 4.73
N GLU A 89 6.36 -6.56 3.95
CA GLU A 89 7.24 -7.14 2.93
C GLU A 89 7.33 -6.24 1.69
N ARG A 90 6.23 -5.55 1.37
CA ARG A 90 6.12 -4.67 0.20
C ARG A 90 5.17 -3.49 0.47
N ALA A 91 5.43 -2.37 -0.21
CA ALA A 91 4.54 -1.23 -0.33
C ALA A 91 4.27 -0.93 -1.81
N ILE A 92 3.09 -0.39 -2.10
CA ILE A 92 2.71 0.13 -3.42
C ILE A 92 2.18 1.55 -3.24
N LEU A 93 2.82 2.51 -3.89
CA LEU A 93 2.44 3.92 -3.84
C LEU A 93 1.38 4.27 -4.89
N PHE A 94 0.48 5.15 -4.51
CA PHE A 94 -0.60 5.69 -5.33
C PHE A 94 -0.56 7.21 -5.34
N SER A 95 -1.16 7.81 -6.37
CA SER A 95 -1.26 9.28 -6.52
C SER A 95 -2.05 9.97 -5.40
N THR A 96 -2.94 9.24 -4.72
CA THR A 96 -3.74 9.75 -3.57
C THR A 96 -4.11 8.63 -2.61
N GLY A 97 -4.49 8.97 -1.37
CA GLY A 97 -5.04 8.01 -0.42
C GLY A 97 -6.29 7.30 -0.94
N MET A 98 -7.19 8.04 -1.60
CA MET A 98 -8.39 7.43 -2.20
C MET A 98 -8.07 6.48 -3.35
N SER A 99 -7.05 6.77 -4.17
CA SER A 99 -6.59 5.81 -5.20
C SER A 99 -6.09 4.51 -4.55
N ALA A 100 -5.39 4.59 -3.42
CA ALA A 100 -4.98 3.40 -2.67
C ALA A 100 -6.19 2.60 -2.17
N VAL A 101 -7.16 3.26 -1.54
CA VAL A 101 -8.40 2.62 -1.05
C VAL A 101 -9.17 1.96 -2.19
N ILE A 102 -9.48 2.74 -3.23
CA ILE A 102 -10.34 2.30 -4.34
C ILE A 102 -9.70 1.12 -5.08
N LEU A 103 -8.43 1.24 -5.48
CA LEU A 103 -7.77 0.18 -6.24
C LEU A 103 -7.52 -1.07 -5.41
N THR A 104 -7.27 -0.93 -4.09
CA THR A 104 -7.18 -2.09 -3.20
C THR A 104 -8.53 -2.82 -3.14
N LEU A 105 -9.62 -2.11 -2.91
CA LEU A 105 -10.96 -2.71 -2.88
C LEU A 105 -11.32 -3.36 -4.23
N MET A 106 -11.11 -2.66 -5.35
CA MET A 106 -11.40 -3.18 -6.69
C MET A 106 -10.55 -4.41 -7.07
N THR A 107 -9.34 -4.53 -6.52
CA THR A 107 -8.47 -5.68 -6.79
C THR A 107 -8.97 -6.94 -6.08
N TYR A 108 -9.47 -6.80 -4.85
CA TYR A 108 -9.79 -7.97 -4.01
C TYR A 108 -11.29 -8.25 -3.85
N MET A 109 -12.15 -7.30 -4.27
CA MET A 109 -13.60 -7.59 -4.31
C MET A 109 -13.88 -8.72 -5.30
N LYS A 110 -14.84 -9.57 -4.95
CA LYS A 110 -15.30 -10.66 -5.82
C LYS A 110 -16.62 -10.26 -6.50
N PRO A 111 -16.88 -10.71 -7.72
CA PRO A 111 -18.23 -10.58 -8.31
C PRO A 111 -19.29 -11.09 -7.33
N ASP A 112 -20.40 -10.35 -7.20
CA ASP A 112 -21.50 -10.64 -6.26
C ASP A 112 -21.02 -10.80 -4.79
N GLY A 113 -19.86 -10.22 -4.48
CA GLY A 113 -19.24 -10.28 -3.14
C GLY A 113 -19.87 -9.29 -2.17
N HIS A 114 -19.60 -9.51 -0.89
CA HIS A 114 -20.04 -8.63 0.19
C HIS A 114 -18.82 -8.09 0.95
N ILE A 115 -18.83 -6.78 1.21
CA ILE A 115 -17.80 -6.07 1.97
C ILE A 115 -18.43 -5.44 3.21
N ILE A 116 -17.83 -5.69 4.37
CA ILE A 116 -18.21 -5.04 5.62
C ILE A 116 -17.27 -3.84 5.86
N PHE A 117 -17.85 -2.67 6.07
CA PHE A 117 -17.16 -1.46 6.49
C PHE A 117 -17.55 -1.09 7.91
N THR A 118 -16.61 -0.59 8.70
CA THR A 118 -16.96 0.10 9.95
C THR A 118 -17.50 1.50 9.64
N SER A 119 -18.59 1.89 10.32
CA SER A 119 -19.33 3.12 10.03
C SER A 119 -18.52 4.41 10.22
N ASP A 120 -17.51 4.36 11.05
CA ASP A 120 -16.65 5.48 11.43
C ASP A 120 -15.41 5.64 10.53
N CYS A 121 -15.41 5.14 9.31
CA CYS A 121 -14.30 5.37 8.38
C CYS A 121 -14.47 6.68 7.60
N TYR A 122 -13.41 7.11 6.93
CA TYR A 122 -13.37 8.36 6.17
C TYR A 122 -14.55 8.51 5.22
N ARG A 123 -15.15 9.70 5.19
CA ARG A 123 -16.40 9.96 4.45
C ARG A 123 -16.34 9.52 2.98
N GLN A 124 -15.28 9.85 2.24
CA GLN A 124 -15.19 9.49 0.83
C GLN A 124 -15.07 7.97 0.61
N THR A 125 -14.49 7.24 1.56
CA THR A 125 -14.48 5.76 1.55
C THR A 125 -15.90 5.22 1.69
N ARG A 126 -16.70 5.79 2.61
CA ARG A 126 -18.13 5.42 2.78
C ARG A 126 -18.94 5.78 1.55
N ASP A 127 -18.73 6.96 0.98
CA ASP A 127 -19.43 7.41 -0.24
C ASP A 127 -19.09 6.49 -1.43
N PHE A 128 -17.83 6.09 -1.58
CA PHE A 128 -17.43 5.11 -2.59
C PHE A 128 -18.10 3.76 -2.35
N ALA A 129 -18.10 3.28 -1.11
CA ALA A 129 -18.73 2.02 -0.75
C ALA A 129 -20.23 2.03 -1.06
N ASN A 130 -20.97 3.04 -0.60
CA ASN A 130 -22.43 3.09 -0.73
C ASN A 130 -22.93 3.41 -2.14
N ASN A 131 -22.20 4.31 -2.87
CA ASN A 131 -22.71 4.87 -4.11
C ASN A 131 -22.07 4.26 -5.37
N THR A 132 -20.86 3.69 -5.22
CA THR A 132 -20.07 3.22 -6.37
C THR A 132 -20.00 1.71 -6.42
N LEU A 133 -19.68 1.02 -5.32
CA LEU A 133 -19.53 -0.44 -5.31
C LEU A 133 -20.81 -1.16 -5.71
N ALA A 134 -21.98 -0.63 -5.33
CA ALA A 134 -23.28 -1.18 -5.72
C ALA A 134 -23.47 -1.25 -7.26
N LYS A 135 -22.87 -0.30 -8.01
CA LYS A 135 -22.91 -0.29 -9.49
C LYS A 135 -22.13 -1.45 -10.11
N PHE A 136 -21.24 -2.07 -9.35
CA PHE A 136 -20.46 -3.25 -9.75
C PHE A 136 -21.02 -4.54 -9.16
N GLY A 137 -22.26 -4.53 -8.62
CA GLY A 137 -22.89 -5.72 -8.03
C GLY A 137 -22.31 -6.13 -6.68
N ILE A 138 -21.58 -5.23 -6.00
CA ILE A 138 -20.97 -5.50 -4.69
C ILE A 138 -21.94 -5.08 -3.58
N GLU A 139 -22.25 -6.03 -2.70
CA GLU A 139 -23.04 -5.75 -1.51
C GLU A 139 -22.17 -5.10 -0.42
N VAL A 140 -22.74 -4.13 0.30
CA VAL A 140 -22.05 -3.39 1.36
C VAL A 140 -22.86 -3.41 2.64
N SER A 141 -22.19 -3.68 3.77
CA SER A 141 -22.74 -3.46 5.12
C SER A 141 -21.91 -2.45 5.88
N MET A 142 -22.55 -1.39 6.37
CA MET A 142 -21.94 -0.44 7.32
C MET A 142 -22.32 -0.86 8.73
N VAL A 143 -21.32 -1.10 9.59
CA VAL A 143 -21.54 -1.62 10.95
C VAL A 143 -20.81 -0.81 12.00
N GLU A 144 -21.24 -0.89 13.25
CA GLU A 144 -20.51 -0.33 14.38
C GLU A 144 -19.06 -0.85 14.42
N PRO A 145 -18.07 -0.02 14.82
CA PRO A 145 -16.65 -0.35 14.76
C PRO A 145 -16.22 -1.30 15.90
N ASN A 146 -16.80 -2.49 15.93
CA ASN A 146 -16.45 -3.55 16.89
C ASN A 146 -16.64 -4.94 16.30
N ALA A 147 -15.90 -5.93 16.85
CA ALA A 147 -15.88 -7.30 16.35
C ALA A 147 -17.25 -7.98 16.38
N LYS A 148 -18.10 -7.70 17.39
CA LYS A 148 -19.44 -8.30 17.52
C LYS A 148 -20.37 -7.84 16.41
N ALA A 149 -20.38 -6.56 16.07
CA ALA A 149 -21.18 -6.02 14.99
C ALA A 149 -20.70 -6.55 13.63
N ILE A 150 -19.37 -6.64 13.44
CA ILE A 150 -18.75 -7.22 12.24
C ILE A 150 -19.20 -8.68 12.09
N GLU A 151 -19.06 -9.52 13.14
CA GLU A 151 -19.41 -10.94 13.09
C GLU A 151 -20.87 -11.16 12.76
N LYS A 152 -21.78 -10.34 13.32
CA LYS A 152 -23.24 -10.40 13.04
C LYS A 152 -23.57 -10.07 11.57
N ALA A 153 -22.76 -9.26 10.90
CA ALA A 153 -23.00 -8.81 9.52
C ALA A 153 -22.40 -9.76 8.46
N ILE A 154 -21.63 -10.79 8.87
CA ILE A 154 -21.02 -11.74 7.93
C ILE A 154 -22.08 -12.53 7.19
N ARG A 155 -21.91 -12.64 5.87
CA ARG A 155 -22.73 -13.41 4.93
C ARG A 155 -21.87 -14.48 4.24
N PRO A 156 -22.47 -15.48 3.59
CA PRO A 156 -21.69 -16.50 2.86
C PRO A 156 -20.75 -15.95 1.79
N ASN A 157 -21.14 -14.81 1.18
CA ASN A 157 -20.36 -14.11 0.15
C ASN A 157 -19.48 -12.98 0.70
N THR A 158 -19.35 -12.80 2.03
CA THR A 158 -18.45 -11.79 2.60
C THR A 158 -17.02 -12.16 2.31
N ASN A 159 -16.27 -11.26 1.67
CA ASN A 159 -14.86 -11.49 1.32
C ASN A 159 -13.89 -10.44 1.84
N ILE A 160 -14.36 -9.27 2.27
CA ILE A 160 -13.53 -8.19 2.82
C ILE A 160 -14.18 -7.59 4.06
N ILE A 161 -13.36 -7.32 5.08
CA ILE A 161 -13.66 -6.44 6.20
C ILE A 161 -12.72 -5.23 6.09
N PHE A 162 -13.30 -4.04 5.88
CA PHE A 162 -12.58 -2.78 5.83
C PHE A 162 -12.81 -1.99 7.12
N THR A 163 -11.74 -1.58 7.78
CA THR A 163 -11.79 -0.82 9.04
C THR A 163 -10.91 0.43 8.96
N GLU A 164 -11.09 1.34 9.91
CA GLU A 164 -10.19 2.47 10.14
C GLU A 164 -9.92 2.60 11.63
N SER A 165 -8.65 2.73 12.03
CA SER A 165 -8.28 2.91 13.42
C SER A 165 -7.01 3.75 13.57
N PRO A 166 -7.03 4.86 14.36
CA PRO A 166 -8.21 5.48 14.95
C PRO A 166 -9.22 5.95 13.91
N THR A 167 -10.51 5.94 14.25
CA THR A 167 -11.60 6.27 13.32
C THR A 167 -11.68 7.77 13.02
N ASN A 168 -12.21 8.14 11.85
CA ASN A 168 -12.42 9.53 11.45
C ASN A 168 -13.93 9.86 11.41
N PRO A 169 -14.45 10.84 12.18
CA PRO A 169 -13.70 11.84 12.95
C PRO A 169 -13.54 11.55 14.45
N TYR A 170 -14.09 10.45 14.96
CA TYR A 170 -14.29 10.24 16.41
C TYR A 170 -13.07 9.72 17.14
N LEU A 171 -11.98 9.37 16.45
CA LEU A 171 -10.72 8.86 17.00
C LEU A 171 -10.87 7.62 17.90
N ARG A 172 -11.88 6.81 17.67
CA ARG A 172 -12.07 5.54 18.38
C ARG A 172 -10.99 4.55 17.95
N VAL A 173 -10.38 3.90 18.92
CA VAL A 173 -9.40 2.84 18.69
C VAL A 173 -10.10 1.49 18.71
N LEU A 174 -9.93 0.70 17.66
CA LEU A 174 -10.59 -0.60 17.49
C LEU A 174 -9.77 -1.72 18.15
N ASP A 175 -10.47 -2.71 18.69
CA ASP A 175 -9.86 -3.99 19.07
C ASP A 175 -9.58 -4.84 17.81
N LEU A 176 -8.44 -4.57 17.18
CA LEU A 176 -8.02 -5.26 15.96
C LEU A 176 -7.78 -6.75 16.19
N VAL A 177 -7.34 -7.15 17.36
CA VAL A 177 -7.09 -8.56 17.70
C VAL A 177 -8.38 -9.37 17.62
N SER A 178 -9.47 -8.85 18.21
CA SER A 178 -10.80 -9.48 18.13
C SER A 178 -11.35 -9.47 16.70
N ILE A 179 -11.16 -8.38 15.94
CA ILE A 179 -11.59 -8.30 14.53
C ILE A 179 -10.85 -9.32 13.66
N VAL A 180 -9.54 -9.41 13.80
CA VAL A 180 -8.71 -10.41 13.09
C VAL A 180 -9.12 -11.84 13.44
N LYS A 181 -9.44 -12.13 14.71
CA LYS A 181 -9.92 -13.44 15.13
C LYS A 181 -11.23 -13.82 14.41
N VAL A 182 -12.17 -12.89 14.31
CA VAL A 182 -13.43 -13.06 13.56
C VAL A 182 -13.14 -13.30 12.08
N ALA A 183 -12.32 -12.44 11.46
CA ALA A 183 -11.99 -12.55 10.05
C ALA A 183 -11.33 -13.89 9.69
N LYS A 184 -10.37 -14.35 10.50
CA LYS A 184 -9.69 -15.64 10.31
C LYS A 184 -10.63 -16.82 10.44
N LYS A 185 -11.55 -16.82 11.42
CA LYS A 185 -12.58 -17.86 11.61
C LYS A 185 -13.41 -18.05 10.33
N HIS A 186 -13.70 -16.96 9.62
CA HIS A 186 -14.54 -16.96 8.41
C HIS A 186 -13.73 -16.87 7.09
N LYS A 187 -12.40 -16.89 7.15
CA LYS A 187 -11.48 -16.76 5.98
C LYS A 187 -11.74 -15.51 5.14
N ILE A 188 -11.99 -14.39 5.82
CA ILE A 188 -12.28 -13.09 5.22
C ILE A 188 -11.01 -12.24 5.27
N MET A 189 -10.69 -11.54 4.16
CA MET A 189 -9.57 -10.60 4.08
C MET A 189 -9.83 -9.36 4.95
N THR A 190 -8.79 -8.89 5.64
CA THR A 190 -8.83 -7.69 6.47
C THR A 190 -8.02 -6.56 5.84
N ILE A 191 -8.63 -5.40 5.71
CA ILE A 191 -8.00 -4.16 5.21
C ILE A 191 -8.24 -3.06 6.23
N ILE A 192 -7.21 -2.31 6.57
CA ILE A 192 -7.32 -1.19 7.50
C ILE A 192 -6.74 0.09 6.90
N ASP A 193 -7.44 1.21 7.07
CA ASP A 193 -6.85 2.54 6.97
C ASP A 193 -6.27 2.93 8.33
N ALA A 194 -4.95 3.03 8.42
CA ALA A 194 -4.24 3.38 9.64
C ALA A 194 -3.60 4.78 9.57
N THR A 195 -4.13 5.64 8.71
CA THR A 195 -3.59 6.99 8.45
C THR A 195 -3.36 7.79 9.73
N PHE A 196 -4.31 7.80 10.67
CA PHE A 196 -4.18 8.58 11.90
C PHE A 196 -3.23 7.98 12.92
N ALA A 197 -3.13 6.65 12.98
CA ALA A 197 -2.21 6.00 13.89
C ALA A 197 -0.75 6.19 13.48
N THR A 198 -0.45 6.09 12.21
CA THR A 198 0.89 5.88 11.66
C THR A 198 1.57 4.61 12.19
N PRO A 199 2.62 4.11 11.56
CA PRO A 199 3.37 2.95 12.07
C PRO A 199 4.10 3.20 13.41
N TYR A 200 4.11 4.46 13.85
CA TYR A 200 4.67 4.82 15.16
C TYR A 200 3.78 4.35 16.31
N ASN A 201 2.46 4.53 16.17
CA ASN A 201 1.50 4.20 17.23
C ASN A 201 0.83 2.84 17.05
N LEU A 202 0.72 2.35 15.80
CA LEU A 202 0.01 1.12 15.49
C LEU A 202 0.67 0.40 14.32
N LYS A 203 0.92 -0.91 14.48
CA LYS A 203 1.40 -1.82 13.44
C LYS A 203 0.38 -2.92 13.19
N PRO A 204 -0.62 -2.69 12.35
CA PRO A 204 -1.72 -3.64 12.15
C PRO A 204 -1.28 -4.98 11.57
N LEU A 205 -0.22 -5.01 10.76
CA LEU A 205 0.33 -6.26 10.20
C LEU A 205 0.81 -7.21 11.30
N ASP A 206 1.43 -6.69 12.37
CA ASP A 206 1.88 -7.49 13.51
C ASP A 206 0.70 -8.09 14.28
N MET A 207 -0.50 -7.50 14.18
CA MET A 207 -1.74 -7.99 14.76
C MET A 207 -2.46 -9.01 13.87
N GLY A 208 -1.98 -9.19 12.62
CA GLY A 208 -2.51 -10.17 11.68
C GLY A 208 -3.54 -9.61 10.69
N ILE A 209 -3.63 -8.29 10.54
CA ILE A 209 -4.31 -7.63 9.40
C ILE A 209 -3.58 -7.99 8.11
N ASP A 210 -4.30 -8.20 7.02
CA ASP A 210 -3.71 -8.61 5.74
C ASP A 210 -3.12 -7.43 4.97
N LEU A 211 -3.83 -6.29 4.89
CA LEU A 211 -3.42 -5.10 4.16
C LEU A 211 -3.63 -3.83 4.98
N VAL A 212 -2.62 -2.96 4.96
CA VAL A 212 -2.66 -1.63 5.60
C VAL A 212 -2.61 -0.55 4.54
N ILE A 213 -3.49 0.44 4.66
CA ILE A 213 -3.54 1.61 3.80
C ILE A 213 -3.23 2.85 4.62
N HIS A 214 -2.51 3.79 4.01
CA HIS A 214 -2.38 5.15 4.54
C HIS A 214 -2.59 6.18 3.43
N SER A 215 -3.27 7.26 3.76
CA SER A 215 -3.12 8.50 3.02
C SER A 215 -1.73 9.07 3.34
N ALA A 216 -0.76 8.78 2.49
CA ALA A 216 0.62 9.26 2.66
C ALA A 216 0.73 10.80 2.55
N THR A 217 -0.32 11.47 2.05
CA THR A 217 -0.53 12.92 2.11
C THR A 217 -0.42 13.49 3.51
N LYS A 218 -0.78 12.69 4.54
CA LYS A 218 -0.89 13.14 5.93
C LYS A 218 0.45 13.04 6.65
N TYR A 219 0.56 12.19 7.63
CA TYR A 219 1.73 12.13 8.52
C TYR A 219 3.01 11.63 7.84
N PHE A 220 2.92 10.75 6.83
CA PHE A 220 4.11 10.34 6.08
C PHE A 220 4.71 11.49 5.28
N GLY A 221 3.89 12.29 4.61
CA GLY A 221 4.34 13.51 3.94
C GLY A 221 4.78 14.59 4.93
N GLY A 222 3.93 14.85 5.92
CA GLY A 222 4.22 15.69 7.09
C GLY A 222 4.30 17.20 6.83
N HIS A 223 4.39 17.64 5.57
CA HIS A 223 4.73 19.02 5.20
C HIS A 223 3.63 19.73 4.37
N ASN A 224 2.47 19.10 4.14
CA ASN A 224 1.33 19.65 3.37
C ASN A 224 1.69 20.05 1.92
N ASP A 225 2.68 19.43 1.30
CA ASP A 225 3.24 19.80 0.00
C ASP A 225 3.11 18.70 -1.07
N LEU A 226 2.43 17.59 -0.74
CA LEU A 226 2.19 16.48 -1.66
C LEU A 226 0.85 15.77 -1.41
N MET A 227 0.41 15.05 -2.41
CA MET A 227 -0.65 14.04 -2.28
C MET A 227 -0.11 12.68 -2.67
N ALA A 228 -0.33 11.68 -1.82
CA ALA A 228 -0.01 10.28 -2.10
C ALA A 228 -0.85 9.33 -1.25
N GLY A 229 -0.93 8.09 -1.67
CA GLY A 229 -1.47 6.98 -0.89
C GLY A 229 -0.51 5.79 -0.93
N VAL A 230 -0.64 4.88 0.01
CA VAL A 230 0.15 3.65 0.03
C VAL A 230 -0.69 2.48 0.56
N THR A 231 -0.52 1.32 -0.06
CA THR A 231 -1.03 0.03 0.46
C THR A 231 0.17 -0.87 0.72
N MET A 232 0.18 -1.50 1.88
CA MET A 232 1.29 -2.31 2.37
C MET A 232 0.82 -3.65 2.90
N GLY A 233 1.64 -4.69 2.75
CA GLY A 233 1.33 -6.04 3.20
C GLY A 233 2.37 -7.06 2.74
N LYS A 234 1.94 -8.33 2.66
CA LYS A 234 2.77 -9.41 2.13
C LYS A 234 3.00 -9.27 0.63
N HIS A 235 4.19 -9.69 0.17
CA HIS A 235 4.58 -9.57 -1.23
C HIS A 235 3.57 -10.23 -2.18
N ASP A 236 3.16 -11.45 -1.89
CA ASP A 236 2.27 -12.23 -2.76
C ASP A 236 0.88 -11.59 -2.88
N LEU A 237 0.34 -11.07 -1.75
CA LEU A 237 -0.93 -10.35 -1.76
C LEU A 237 -0.88 -9.09 -2.66
N LEU A 238 0.25 -8.41 -2.74
CA LEU A 238 0.35 -7.14 -3.47
C LEU A 238 0.64 -7.30 -4.97
N ASN A 239 0.83 -8.51 -5.49
CA ASN A 239 1.12 -8.71 -6.90
C ASN A 239 -0.03 -8.28 -7.82
N ASP A 240 -1.26 -8.64 -7.49
CA ASP A 240 -2.43 -8.27 -8.30
C ASP A 240 -2.74 -6.78 -8.17
N LEU A 241 -2.57 -6.21 -6.99
CA LEU A 241 -2.72 -4.76 -6.77
C LEU A 241 -1.68 -3.97 -7.58
N TYR A 242 -0.45 -4.45 -7.67
CA TYR A 242 0.60 -3.85 -8.48
C TYR A 242 0.28 -3.91 -9.98
N ARG A 243 -0.32 -5.00 -10.45
CA ARG A 243 -0.82 -5.09 -11.83
C ARG A 243 -1.96 -4.11 -12.07
N MET A 244 -2.91 -4.01 -11.16
CA MET A 244 -4.03 -3.08 -11.24
C MET A 244 -3.54 -1.61 -11.24
N GLN A 245 -2.64 -1.23 -10.33
CA GLN A 245 -2.05 0.10 -10.28
C GLN A 245 -1.40 0.51 -11.61
N ARG A 246 -0.62 -0.40 -12.22
CA ARG A 246 0.02 -0.18 -13.53
C ARG A 246 -0.98 -0.05 -14.68
N MET A 247 -2.05 -0.83 -14.64
CA MET A 247 -3.10 -0.81 -15.68
C MET A 247 -3.85 0.52 -15.65
N ILE A 248 -4.26 0.96 -14.47
CA ILE A 248 -5.00 2.20 -14.26
C ILE A 248 -4.09 3.44 -14.39
N GLY A 249 -2.80 3.31 -14.02
CA GLY A 249 -1.86 4.41 -14.07
C GLY A 249 -1.91 5.34 -12.84
N ALA A 250 -2.37 4.86 -11.71
CA ALA A 250 -2.57 5.65 -10.48
C ALA A 250 -1.31 5.78 -9.61
N MET A 251 -0.10 5.81 -10.21
CA MET A 251 1.16 6.01 -9.48
C MET A 251 1.46 7.52 -9.28
N PRO A 252 2.17 7.90 -8.20
CA PRO A 252 2.66 9.25 -8.01
C PRO A 252 3.84 9.56 -8.95
N GLY A 253 4.05 10.84 -9.25
CA GLY A 253 5.24 11.28 -9.97
C GLY A 253 6.53 11.18 -9.13
N PRO A 254 7.73 11.10 -9.77
CA PRO A 254 9.00 10.96 -9.06
C PRO A 254 9.29 12.08 -8.05
N LEU A 255 8.92 13.32 -8.36
CA LEU A 255 9.08 14.42 -7.41
C LEU A 255 8.23 14.23 -6.15
N THR A 256 6.99 13.76 -6.30
CA THR A 256 6.12 13.43 -5.15
C THR A 256 6.74 12.33 -4.29
N CYS A 257 7.31 11.30 -4.90
CA CYS A 257 8.00 10.22 -4.17
C CYS A 257 9.23 10.75 -3.41
N PHE A 258 10.00 11.65 -4.03
CA PHE A 258 11.15 12.28 -3.38
C PHE A 258 10.74 13.15 -2.18
N LEU A 259 9.69 13.96 -2.33
CA LEU A 259 9.16 14.79 -1.23
C LEU A 259 8.61 13.91 -0.09
N LEU A 260 7.92 12.84 -0.43
CA LEU A 260 7.44 11.86 0.55
C LEU A 260 8.59 11.20 1.30
N GLU A 261 9.63 10.76 0.57
CA GLU A 261 10.84 10.20 1.19
C GLU A 261 11.53 11.20 2.12
N ARG A 262 11.56 12.48 1.76
CA ARG A 262 12.05 13.54 2.64
C ARG A 262 11.22 13.62 3.92
N GLY A 263 9.90 13.57 3.79
CA GLY A 263 8.96 13.59 4.94
C GLY A 263 9.18 12.45 5.91
N LEU A 264 9.55 11.25 5.41
CA LEU A 264 9.81 10.09 6.27
C LEU A 264 11.02 10.25 7.21
N LYS A 265 11.86 11.27 7.00
CA LYS A 265 13.07 11.52 7.82
C LYS A 265 12.75 12.37 9.06
N THR A 266 11.58 12.97 9.11
CA THR A 266 11.09 13.81 10.22
C THR A 266 9.95 13.12 10.95
#